data_21c51a33c5a03055f998b14434b6e6ce
#
_entry.id   21c51a33c5a03055f998b14434b6e6ce
#
_cell.length_a   1.000
_cell.length_b   1.000
_cell.length_c   1.000
_cell.angle_alpha   90.00
_cell.angle_beta   90.00
_cell.angle_gamma   90.00
#
_symmetry.space_group_name_H-M   'P 1'
#
loop_
_entity.id
_entity.type
_entity.pdbx_description
1 polymer ?
#
loop_
_entity_poly.entity_id
_entity_poly.type
_entity_poly.pdbx_seq_one_letter_code
_entity_poly.pdbx_strand_id
1 'polypeptide(L)'
;MSLYTRTEQDLGMKVHHTIGNHDLFGIYAKSGAAPSDPMYGKKYFEDQFGALYYSFDHRGVHFVVLDSIGITADHDYEGRVDPAQLAWLSADLKRLPLGAPVVVISHVPLASAFGSYAPQSDAVHTSKTLGKYTVVNAYEVIATLAPYNVLGVLQGHLHINETVTWRGIPFMTRGAVCGNWWRGDRYGTPEGFTVVRVENGQLTTRYETYGCRATTA
;
A
#
# COMPACT_ATOMS: atom_id res chain seq x y z
N MET A 1 4.52 -25.55 -1.65
CA MET A 1 3.54 -24.54 -1.28
C MET A 1 4.06 -23.79 -0.07
N SER A 2 4.16 -22.45 -0.14
CA SER A 2 4.68 -21.63 0.96
C SER A 2 3.73 -21.66 2.18
N LEU A 3 4.26 -21.36 3.36
CA LEU A 3 3.42 -21.21 4.57
C LEU A 3 2.32 -20.17 4.34
N TYR A 4 2.67 -19.05 3.72
CA TYR A 4 1.75 -17.97 3.38
C TYR A 4 0.56 -18.48 2.56
N THR A 5 0.81 -19.17 1.45
CA THR A 5 -0.25 -19.70 0.56
C THR A 5 -1.19 -20.69 1.27
N ARG A 6 -0.65 -21.50 2.19
CA ARG A 6 -1.47 -22.40 3.00
C ARG A 6 -2.37 -21.63 3.96
N THR A 7 -1.79 -20.67 4.70
CA THR A 7 -2.56 -19.82 5.63
C THR A 7 -3.66 -19.06 4.92
N GLU A 8 -3.38 -18.54 3.72
CA GLU A 8 -4.37 -17.84 2.91
C GLU A 8 -5.55 -18.77 2.53
N GLN A 9 -5.26 -20.01 2.12
CA GLN A 9 -6.30 -20.98 1.81
C GLN A 9 -7.16 -21.34 3.04
N ASP A 10 -6.55 -21.41 4.21
CA ASP A 10 -7.24 -21.71 5.48
C ASP A 10 -8.22 -20.60 5.89
N LEU A 11 -8.06 -19.36 5.38
CA LEU A 11 -9.00 -18.27 5.63
C LEU A 11 -10.41 -18.54 5.04
N GLY A 12 -10.51 -19.36 4.00
CA GLY A 12 -11.79 -19.69 3.35
C GLY A 12 -12.48 -18.48 2.70
N MET A 13 -11.76 -17.41 2.43
CA MET A 13 -12.25 -16.17 1.80
C MET A 13 -11.35 -15.75 0.65
N LYS A 14 -11.88 -14.92 -0.26
CA LYS A 14 -11.09 -14.37 -1.34
C LYS A 14 -10.11 -13.33 -0.79
N VAL A 15 -8.83 -13.49 -1.12
CA VAL A 15 -7.77 -12.57 -0.76
C VAL A 15 -7.38 -11.75 -1.99
N HIS A 16 -7.13 -10.46 -1.79
CA HIS A 16 -6.64 -9.53 -2.78
C HIS A 16 -5.30 -8.97 -2.32
N HIS A 17 -4.29 -9.08 -3.17
CA HIS A 17 -2.91 -8.70 -2.84
C HIS A 17 -2.56 -7.33 -3.41
N THR A 18 -1.75 -6.57 -2.68
CA THR A 18 -1.08 -5.37 -3.17
C THR A 18 0.42 -5.52 -2.95
N ILE A 19 1.22 -5.19 -3.98
CA ILE A 19 2.67 -5.30 -3.90
C ILE A 19 3.24 -4.23 -2.97
N GLY A 20 4.23 -4.61 -2.15
CA GLY A 20 5.02 -3.72 -1.32
C GLY A 20 6.50 -3.72 -1.71
N ASN A 21 7.27 -2.82 -1.12
CA ASN A 21 8.70 -2.70 -1.42
C ASN A 21 9.52 -3.92 -0.98
N HIS A 22 9.02 -4.73 -0.05
CA HIS A 22 9.67 -5.97 0.37
C HIS A 22 9.37 -7.18 -0.53
N ASP A 23 8.45 -7.04 -1.49
CA ASP A 23 8.12 -8.08 -2.46
C ASP A 23 9.00 -8.03 -3.73
N LEU A 24 9.92 -7.07 -3.80
CA LEU A 24 10.83 -6.89 -4.93
C LEU A 24 11.99 -7.87 -4.85
N PHE A 25 12.02 -8.84 -5.75
CA PHE A 25 13.10 -9.83 -5.79
C PHE A 25 14.36 -9.26 -6.42
N GLY A 26 15.47 -9.39 -5.72
CA GLY A 26 16.81 -9.20 -6.28
C GLY A 26 17.25 -7.76 -6.55
N ILE A 27 16.42 -6.74 -6.32
CA ILE A 27 16.73 -5.36 -6.73
C ILE A 27 17.94 -4.74 -6.03
N TYR A 28 18.18 -5.11 -4.78
CA TYR A 28 19.28 -4.55 -4.02
C TYR A 28 20.62 -5.24 -4.37
N ALA A 29 21.68 -4.46 -4.53
CA ALA A 29 23.02 -4.97 -4.86
C ALA A 29 23.48 -6.10 -3.91
N LYS A 30 23.11 -6.00 -2.62
CA LYS A 30 23.43 -7.04 -1.61
C LYS A 30 22.73 -8.39 -1.83
N SER A 31 21.71 -8.44 -2.71
CA SER A 31 20.99 -9.69 -2.99
C SER A 31 21.84 -10.69 -3.77
N GLY A 32 22.83 -10.21 -4.54
CA GLY A 32 23.61 -11.01 -5.48
C GLY A 32 22.84 -11.48 -6.73
N ALA A 33 21.55 -11.14 -6.85
CA ALA A 33 20.75 -11.49 -8.03
C ALA A 33 21.15 -10.60 -9.22
N ALA A 34 21.27 -11.21 -10.41
CA ALA A 34 21.50 -10.45 -11.62
C ALA A 34 20.19 -9.82 -12.11
N PRO A 35 20.21 -8.61 -12.71
CA PRO A 35 19.03 -8.03 -13.33
C PRO A 35 18.42 -8.88 -14.46
N SER A 36 19.19 -9.82 -15.01
CA SER A 36 18.74 -10.81 -15.98
C SER A 36 18.05 -12.03 -15.38
N ASP A 37 17.96 -12.13 -14.06
CA ASP A 37 17.21 -13.19 -13.40
C ASP A 37 15.73 -13.12 -13.79
N PRO A 38 15.11 -14.25 -14.21
CA PRO A 38 13.70 -14.27 -14.64
C PRO A 38 12.72 -13.76 -13.58
N MET A 39 13.09 -13.83 -12.31
CA MET A 39 12.27 -13.37 -11.17
C MET A 39 12.59 -11.95 -10.71
N TYR A 40 13.55 -11.27 -11.36
CA TYR A 40 14.02 -9.96 -10.93
C TYR A 40 12.90 -8.91 -10.85
N GLY A 41 12.98 -8.06 -9.83
CA GLY A 41 12.02 -6.98 -9.62
C GLY A 41 10.66 -7.48 -9.14
N LYS A 42 9.61 -7.21 -9.89
CA LYS A 42 8.22 -7.53 -9.53
C LYS A 42 7.75 -8.89 -10.03
N LYS A 43 8.53 -9.53 -10.89
CA LYS A 43 8.12 -10.76 -11.59
C LYS A 43 7.78 -11.89 -10.63
N TYR A 44 8.54 -12.03 -9.54
CA TYR A 44 8.24 -13.04 -8.52
C TYR A 44 6.86 -12.84 -7.90
N PHE A 45 6.48 -11.59 -7.60
CA PHE A 45 5.15 -11.26 -7.08
C PHE A 45 4.05 -11.59 -8.11
N GLU A 46 4.24 -11.19 -9.37
CA GLU A 46 3.27 -11.46 -10.43
C GLU A 46 3.00 -12.95 -10.61
N ASP A 47 4.04 -13.78 -10.56
CA ASP A 47 3.91 -15.23 -10.71
C ASP A 47 3.20 -15.90 -9.53
N GLN A 48 3.28 -15.31 -8.35
CA GLN A 48 2.62 -15.85 -7.15
C GLN A 48 1.19 -15.33 -6.96
N PHE A 49 0.94 -14.05 -7.23
CA PHE A 49 -0.26 -13.34 -6.83
C PHE A 49 -1.04 -12.69 -7.99
N GLY A 50 -0.48 -12.69 -9.19
CA GLY A 50 -1.11 -12.12 -10.39
C GLY A 50 -0.78 -10.65 -10.61
N ALA A 51 -1.71 -9.92 -11.20
CA ALA A 51 -1.49 -8.54 -11.66
C ALA A 51 -1.02 -7.60 -10.53
N LEU A 52 -0.07 -6.72 -10.86
CA LEU A 52 0.49 -5.72 -9.93
C LEU A 52 -0.52 -4.63 -9.55
N TYR A 53 -1.38 -4.26 -10.50
CA TYR A 53 -2.50 -3.34 -10.30
C TYR A 53 -3.73 -3.85 -11.02
N TYR A 54 -4.90 -3.67 -10.42
CA TYR A 54 -6.17 -4.16 -10.92
C TYR A 54 -7.34 -3.51 -10.17
N SER A 55 -8.55 -3.72 -10.66
CA SER A 55 -9.76 -3.36 -9.95
C SER A 55 -10.71 -4.55 -9.83
N PHE A 56 -11.61 -4.49 -8.86
CA PHE A 56 -12.68 -5.46 -8.67
C PHE A 56 -13.87 -4.82 -7.99
N ASP A 57 -15.04 -5.39 -8.21
CA ASP A 57 -16.27 -4.94 -7.55
C ASP A 57 -16.66 -5.91 -6.43
N HIS A 58 -17.04 -5.36 -5.29
CA HIS A 58 -17.61 -6.13 -4.20
C HIS A 58 -18.77 -5.38 -3.55
N ARG A 59 -19.95 -6.00 -3.57
CA ARG A 59 -21.19 -5.46 -2.96
C ARG A 59 -21.46 -4.00 -3.32
N GLY A 60 -21.30 -3.65 -4.59
CA GLY A 60 -21.59 -2.31 -5.11
C GLY A 60 -20.51 -1.26 -4.83
N VAL A 61 -19.36 -1.66 -4.29
CA VAL A 61 -18.17 -0.82 -4.13
C VAL A 61 -17.10 -1.23 -5.14
N HIS A 62 -16.53 -0.26 -5.84
CA HIS A 62 -15.41 -0.46 -6.74
C HIS A 62 -14.09 -0.32 -6.00
N PHE A 63 -13.29 -1.38 -6.00
CA PHE A 63 -11.97 -1.40 -5.37
C PHE A 63 -10.89 -1.29 -6.43
N VAL A 64 -9.95 -0.38 -6.21
CA VAL A 64 -8.77 -0.18 -7.05
C VAL A 64 -7.53 -0.55 -6.24
N VAL A 65 -6.75 -1.50 -6.73
CA VAL A 65 -5.45 -1.87 -6.15
C VAL A 65 -4.35 -1.28 -7.02
N LEU A 66 -3.50 -0.46 -6.41
CA LEU A 66 -2.39 0.22 -7.09
C LEU A 66 -1.05 -0.46 -6.79
N ASP A 67 -0.23 -0.59 -7.81
CA ASP A 67 1.20 -0.76 -7.67
C ASP A 67 1.83 0.61 -7.44
N SER A 68 2.20 0.89 -6.21
CA SER A 68 2.81 2.15 -5.81
C SER A 68 4.34 2.09 -5.72
N ILE A 69 4.98 1.10 -6.36
CA ILE A 69 6.41 0.86 -6.27
C ILE A 69 7.07 1.08 -7.63
N GLY A 70 8.01 2.01 -7.69
CA GLY A 70 8.98 2.13 -8.78
C GLY A 70 10.31 1.47 -8.42
N ILE A 71 11.00 0.90 -9.39
CA ILE A 71 12.39 0.42 -9.23
C ILE A 71 13.29 1.48 -9.83
N THR A 72 14.27 1.96 -9.07
CA THR A 72 15.19 3.00 -9.47
C THR A 72 16.44 2.45 -10.17
N ALA A 73 17.11 3.27 -10.97
CA ALA A 73 18.30 2.85 -11.71
C ALA A 73 19.50 2.47 -10.80
N ASP A 74 19.50 2.96 -9.56
CA ASP A 74 20.51 2.64 -8.54
C ASP A 74 20.16 1.39 -7.71
N HIS A 75 19.31 0.52 -8.24
CA HIS A 75 18.95 -0.74 -7.60
C HIS A 75 18.27 -0.59 -6.22
N ASP A 76 17.32 0.34 -6.16
CA ASP A 76 16.50 0.58 -4.98
C ASP A 76 15.04 0.80 -5.42
N TYR A 77 14.14 1.12 -4.50
CA TYR A 77 12.76 1.47 -4.84
C TYR A 77 12.47 2.93 -4.55
N GLU A 78 11.42 3.44 -5.18
CA GLU A 78 10.73 4.64 -4.78
C GLU A 78 9.20 4.43 -4.85
N GLY A 79 8.46 5.20 -4.07
CA GLY A 79 7.00 5.26 -4.22
C GLY A 79 6.65 5.95 -5.53
N ARG A 80 6.09 5.22 -6.49
CA ARG A 80 5.72 5.74 -7.81
C ARG A 80 4.61 4.92 -8.44
N VAL A 81 3.64 5.60 -9.02
CA VAL A 81 2.66 5.02 -9.94
C VAL A 81 3.10 5.37 -11.35
N ASP A 82 3.33 4.37 -12.20
CA ASP A 82 3.85 4.60 -13.53
C ASP A 82 2.80 5.21 -14.48
N PRO A 83 3.22 5.83 -15.62
CA PRO A 83 2.30 6.50 -16.54
C PRO A 83 1.27 5.54 -17.18
N ALA A 84 1.64 4.28 -17.44
CA ALA A 84 0.72 3.31 -18.02
C ALA A 84 -0.39 2.96 -17.04
N GLN A 85 -0.04 2.79 -15.76
CA GLN A 85 -1.00 2.57 -14.70
C GLN A 85 -1.91 3.79 -14.47
N LEU A 86 -1.38 5.02 -14.54
CA LEU A 86 -2.20 6.24 -14.47
C LEU A 86 -3.22 6.30 -15.61
N ALA A 87 -2.82 5.96 -16.83
CA ALA A 87 -3.72 5.90 -17.97
C ALA A 87 -4.79 4.81 -17.78
N TRP A 88 -4.41 3.64 -17.29
CA TRP A 88 -5.33 2.55 -16.93
C TRP A 88 -6.32 3.01 -15.85
N LEU A 89 -5.84 3.60 -14.74
CA LEU A 89 -6.68 4.11 -13.66
C LEU A 89 -7.73 5.09 -14.18
N SER A 90 -7.32 6.04 -15.01
CA SER A 90 -8.24 7.00 -15.63
C SER A 90 -9.29 6.30 -16.52
N ALA A 91 -8.89 5.29 -17.29
CA ALA A 91 -9.80 4.54 -18.14
C ALA A 91 -10.76 3.67 -17.32
N ASP A 92 -10.29 3.09 -16.23
CA ASP A 92 -11.07 2.25 -15.32
C ASP A 92 -12.17 3.06 -14.64
N LEU A 93 -11.81 4.17 -14.01
CA LEU A 93 -12.75 5.05 -13.31
C LEU A 93 -13.80 5.69 -14.23
N LYS A 94 -13.45 6.00 -15.49
CA LYS A 94 -14.39 6.55 -16.49
C LYS A 94 -15.53 5.60 -16.84
N ARG A 95 -15.38 4.31 -16.59
CA ARG A 95 -16.44 3.31 -16.88
C ARG A 95 -17.49 3.23 -15.76
N LEU A 96 -17.19 3.81 -14.60
CA LEU A 96 -18.06 3.72 -13.44
C LEU A 96 -19.32 4.60 -13.61
N PRO A 97 -20.45 4.14 -13.10
CA PRO A 97 -21.63 4.99 -12.95
C PRO A 97 -21.32 6.24 -12.12
N LEU A 98 -22.00 7.35 -12.43
CA LEU A 98 -21.85 8.58 -11.66
C LEU A 98 -22.13 8.34 -10.17
N GLY A 99 -21.20 8.75 -9.31
CA GLY A 99 -21.32 8.62 -7.87
C GLY A 99 -21.04 7.21 -7.34
N ALA A 100 -20.60 6.26 -8.17
CA ALA A 100 -20.19 4.94 -7.71
C ALA A 100 -19.14 5.04 -6.61
N PRO A 101 -19.31 4.33 -5.48
CA PRO A 101 -18.34 4.38 -4.38
C PRO A 101 -17.05 3.66 -4.76
N VAL A 102 -15.92 4.32 -4.54
CA VAL A 102 -14.58 3.81 -4.84
C VAL A 102 -13.76 3.71 -3.57
N VAL A 103 -13.03 2.62 -3.39
CA VAL A 103 -12.00 2.45 -2.37
C VAL A 103 -10.68 2.14 -3.07
N VAL A 104 -9.63 2.88 -2.74
CA VAL A 104 -8.31 2.70 -3.32
C VAL A 104 -7.39 2.05 -2.30
N ILE A 105 -6.54 1.13 -2.76
CA ILE A 105 -5.54 0.42 -1.95
C ILE A 105 -4.17 0.70 -2.54
N SER A 106 -3.24 1.14 -1.71
CA SER A 106 -1.85 1.44 -2.08
C SER A 106 -0.91 0.99 -0.98
N HIS A 107 0.27 0.47 -1.30
CA HIS A 107 1.25 0.17 -0.26
C HIS A 107 1.96 1.43 0.22
N VAL A 108 2.69 2.14 -0.66
CA VAL A 108 3.31 3.41 -0.31
C VAL A 108 2.25 4.51 -0.27
N PRO A 109 2.23 5.36 0.77
CA PRO A 109 1.24 6.42 0.91
C PRO A 109 1.21 7.41 -0.25
N LEU A 110 -0.01 7.75 -0.70
CA LEU A 110 -0.24 8.90 -1.58
C LEU A 110 -0.23 10.22 -0.79
N ALA A 111 -0.68 10.18 0.47
CA ALA A 111 -0.63 11.33 1.37
C ALA A 111 -0.38 10.87 2.81
N SER A 112 0.54 11.52 3.49
CA SER A 112 0.88 11.27 4.90
C SER A 112 1.47 12.53 5.51
N ALA A 113 1.20 12.78 6.78
CA ALA A 113 1.85 13.82 7.57
C ALA A 113 3.08 13.28 8.34
N PHE A 114 3.44 12.01 8.16
CA PHE A 114 4.51 11.34 8.90
C PHE A 114 5.82 12.15 8.91
N GLY A 115 6.21 12.70 7.75
CA GLY A 115 7.39 13.55 7.67
C GLY A 115 7.36 14.82 8.54
N SER A 116 6.18 15.23 9.03
CA SER A 116 6.03 16.42 9.87
C SER A 116 6.21 16.13 11.36
N TYR A 117 5.99 14.89 11.81
CA TYR A 117 6.04 14.52 13.22
C TYR A 117 6.99 13.36 13.55
N ALA A 118 7.56 12.71 12.54
CA ALA A 118 8.59 11.70 12.76
C ALA A 118 9.79 12.29 13.50
N PRO A 119 10.48 11.51 14.35
CA PRO A 119 11.70 11.96 15.03
C PRO A 119 12.74 12.48 14.02
N GLN A 120 13.47 13.52 14.37
CA GLN A 120 14.54 14.10 13.52
C GLN A 120 15.63 13.09 13.16
N SER A 121 15.79 12.05 13.96
CA SER A 121 16.68 10.91 13.69
C SER A 121 16.16 9.96 12.62
N ASP A 122 14.87 10.08 12.23
CA ASP A 122 14.31 9.23 11.18
C ASP A 122 14.77 9.69 9.79
N ALA A 123 15.05 8.74 8.92
CA ALA A 123 15.53 8.97 7.58
C ALA A 123 14.55 9.77 6.68
N VAL A 124 13.26 9.86 7.06
CA VAL A 124 12.24 10.63 6.33
C VAL A 124 12.62 12.10 6.11
N HIS A 125 13.46 12.67 6.97
CA HIS A 125 13.89 14.06 6.90
C HIS A 125 15.02 14.32 5.87
N THR A 126 15.46 13.30 5.14
CA THR A 126 16.51 13.49 4.11
C THR A 126 15.88 13.60 2.72
N SER A 127 16.42 14.49 1.88
CA SER A 127 15.96 14.64 0.49
C SER A 127 16.08 13.35 -0.35
N LYS A 128 17.02 12.48 0.01
CA LYS A 128 17.22 11.18 -0.66
C LYS A 128 16.13 10.15 -0.35
N THR A 129 15.33 10.39 0.68
CA THR A 129 14.39 9.40 1.20
C THR A 129 12.93 9.79 1.02
N LEU A 130 12.61 10.98 0.49
CA LEU A 130 11.24 11.42 0.30
C LEU A 130 10.40 10.38 -0.49
N GLY A 131 10.93 9.87 -1.61
CA GLY A 131 10.31 8.82 -2.40
C GLY A 131 10.24 7.45 -1.70
N LYS A 132 10.90 7.28 -0.55
CA LYS A 132 10.79 6.05 0.23
C LYS A 132 9.53 6.02 1.10
N TYR A 133 8.95 7.16 1.45
CA TYR A 133 7.86 7.28 2.41
C TYR A 133 6.53 7.71 1.79
N THR A 134 6.59 8.34 0.61
CA THR A 134 5.40 8.76 -0.13
C THR A 134 5.61 8.58 -1.63
N VAL A 135 4.51 8.43 -2.36
CA VAL A 135 4.52 8.35 -3.83
C VAL A 135 4.93 9.72 -4.41
N VAL A 136 6.00 9.74 -5.20
CA VAL A 136 6.60 10.99 -5.73
C VAL A 136 5.68 11.73 -6.72
N ASN A 137 4.79 11.02 -7.40
CA ASN A 137 3.79 11.56 -8.30
C ASN A 137 2.36 11.41 -7.74
N ALA A 138 2.22 11.51 -6.41
CA ALA A 138 0.92 11.39 -5.73
C ALA A 138 -0.08 12.44 -6.20
N TYR A 139 0.38 13.65 -6.57
CA TYR A 139 -0.50 14.71 -7.05
C TYR A 139 -1.30 14.26 -8.28
N GLU A 140 -0.65 13.65 -9.26
CA GLU A 140 -1.26 13.15 -10.50
C GLU A 140 -2.26 12.03 -10.21
N VAL A 141 -1.91 11.11 -9.30
CA VAL A 141 -2.81 10.03 -8.87
C VAL A 141 -4.05 10.62 -8.20
N ILE A 142 -3.88 11.53 -7.23
CA ILE A 142 -4.98 12.14 -6.50
C ILE A 142 -5.83 13.03 -7.42
N ALA A 143 -5.23 13.74 -8.37
CA ALA A 143 -5.96 14.53 -9.36
C ALA A 143 -6.83 13.63 -10.25
N THR A 144 -6.37 12.40 -10.57
CA THR A 144 -7.16 11.41 -11.31
C THR A 144 -8.33 10.87 -10.48
N LEU A 145 -8.16 10.73 -9.18
CA LEU A 145 -9.18 10.23 -8.25
C LEU A 145 -10.23 11.29 -7.87
N ALA A 146 -9.83 12.56 -7.78
CA ALA A 146 -10.63 13.65 -7.21
C ALA A 146 -12.03 13.86 -7.83
N PRO A 147 -12.28 13.59 -9.14
CA PRO A 147 -13.62 13.73 -9.73
C PRO A 147 -14.60 12.63 -9.29
N TYR A 148 -14.16 11.58 -8.64
CA TYR A 148 -14.96 10.40 -8.32
C TYR A 148 -15.32 10.34 -6.83
N ASN A 149 -16.33 9.53 -6.50
CA ASN A 149 -16.78 9.31 -5.12
C ASN A 149 -15.82 8.36 -4.39
N VAL A 150 -14.61 8.82 -4.08
CA VAL A 150 -13.61 8.05 -3.36
C VAL A 150 -13.91 8.09 -1.86
N LEU A 151 -14.36 6.97 -1.31
CA LEU A 151 -14.68 6.82 0.11
C LEU A 151 -13.41 6.84 0.97
N GLY A 152 -12.27 6.44 0.42
CA GLY A 152 -10.99 6.48 1.09
C GLY A 152 -9.89 5.75 0.35
N VAL A 153 -8.66 6.06 0.74
CA VAL A 153 -7.43 5.39 0.29
C VAL A 153 -6.83 4.65 1.48
N LEU A 154 -6.76 3.33 1.41
CA LEU A 154 -6.10 2.49 2.39
C LEU A 154 -4.63 2.35 2.03
N GLN A 155 -3.74 2.70 2.94
CA GLN A 155 -2.29 2.74 2.73
C GLN A 155 -1.56 2.01 3.85
N GLY A 156 -0.34 1.56 3.59
CA GLY A 156 0.52 0.86 4.53
C GLY A 156 1.90 1.48 4.66
N HIS A 157 2.92 0.64 4.63
CA HIS A 157 4.34 0.97 4.53
C HIS A 157 4.99 1.61 5.77
N LEU A 158 4.34 2.58 6.36
CA LEU A 158 4.91 3.35 7.49
C LEU A 158 4.74 2.65 8.84
N HIS A 159 3.90 1.62 8.91
CA HIS A 159 3.56 0.86 10.11
C HIS A 159 2.97 1.73 11.25
N ILE A 160 2.22 2.77 10.89
CA ILE A 160 1.56 3.70 11.82
C ILE A 160 0.07 3.79 11.52
N ASN A 161 -0.70 4.22 12.51
CA ASN A 161 -2.10 4.56 12.31
C ASN A 161 -2.26 6.08 12.16
N GLU A 162 -2.55 6.52 10.96
CA GLU A 162 -2.74 7.92 10.60
C GLU A 162 -3.93 8.07 9.65
N THR A 163 -4.60 9.20 9.70
CA THR A 163 -5.57 9.60 8.67
C THR A 163 -5.33 11.07 8.31
N VAL A 164 -5.04 11.31 7.04
CA VAL A 164 -4.93 12.65 6.46
C VAL A 164 -6.08 12.84 5.50
N THR A 165 -6.77 13.96 5.56
CA THR A 165 -7.83 14.29 4.60
C THR A 165 -7.36 15.43 3.70
N TRP A 166 -7.42 15.20 2.39
CA TRP A 166 -7.13 16.21 1.39
C TRP A 166 -8.14 16.15 0.23
N ARG A 167 -8.66 17.30 -0.17
CA ARG A 167 -9.71 17.40 -1.20
C ARG A 167 -10.94 16.53 -0.92
N GLY A 168 -11.27 16.35 0.36
CA GLY A 168 -12.39 15.51 0.79
C GLY A 168 -12.12 14.00 0.80
N ILE A 169 -10.94 13.55 0.34
CA ILE A 169 -10.55 12.14 0.32
C ILE A 169 -9.76 11.83 1.60
N PRO A 170 -10.19 10.85 2.42
CA PRO A 170 -9.41 10.37 3.54
C PRO A 170 -8.33 9.38 3.09
N PHE A 171 -7.08 9.65 3.41
CA PHE A 171 -5.92 8.79 3.21
C PHE A 171 -5.59 8.14 4.56
N MET A 172 -5.76 6.84 4.64
CA MET A 172 -5.70 6.08 5.90
C MET A 172 -4.50 5.15 5.87
N THR A 173 -3.37 5.61 6.40
CA THR A 173 -2.19 4.77 6.64
C THR A 173 -2.48 3.88 7.84
N ARG A 174 -2.16 2.60 7.75
CA ARG A 174 -2.47 1.63 8.79
C ARG A 174 -1.23 0.87 9.22
N GLY A 175 -1.26 0.47 10.50
CA GLY A 175 -0.21 -0.33 11.12
C GLY A 175 -0.01 -1.68 10.42
N ALA A 176 1.10 -2.32 10.73
CA ALA A 176 1.48 -3.58 10.14
C ALA A 176 1.22 -4.76 11.07
N VAL A 177 0.96 -5.94 10.50
CA VAL A 177 0.86 -7.20 11.24
C VAL A 177 2.10 -7.44 12.12
N CYS A 178 3.27 -7.03 11.67
CA CYS A 178 4.51 -7.17 12.43
C CYS A 178 4.84 -5.99 13.36
N GLY A 179 3.96 -4.98 13.47
CA GLY A 179 4.28 -3.75 14.21
C GLY A 179 5.59 -3.13 13.72
N ASN A 180 6.57 -2.99 14.61
CA ASN A 180 7.93 -2.54 14.30
C ASN A 180 8.85 -3.76 14.03
N TRP A 181 8.56 -4.52 12.95
CA TRP A 181 9.32 -5.73 12.56
C TRP A 181 9.47 -6.73 13.72
N TRP A 182 8.37 -7.01 14.44
CA TRP A 182 8.31 -7.92 15.60
C TRP A 182 9.12 -7.45 16.83
N ARG A 183 9.48 -6.14 16.88
CA ARG A 183 10.26 -5.52 17.97
C ARG A 183 9.42 -4.62 18.88
N GLY A 184 8.09 -4.79 18.86
CA GLY A 184 7.14 -3.96 19.59
C GLY A 184 6.37 -3.01 18.68
N ASP A 185 5.93 -1.88 19.24
CA ASP A 185 5.18 -0.87 18.48
C ASP A 185 6.08 -0.02 17.54
N ARG A 186 5.45 0.62 16.57
CA ARG A 186 6.07 1.65 15.74
C ARG A 186 5.44 3.00 16.08
N TYR A 187 6.15 3.85 16.79
CA TYR A 187 5.66 5.17 17.24
C TYR A 187 4.28 5.10 17.92
N GLY A 188 4.10 4.15 18.84
CA GLY A 188 2.86 3.92 19.56
C GLY A 188 1.78 3.16 18.78
N THR A 189 2.09 2.66 17.57
CA THR A 189 1.21 1.76 16.81
C THR A 189 1.67 0.32 17.04
N PRO A 190 0.90 -0.51 17.74
CA PRO A 190 1.24 -1.92 17.98
C PRO A 190 1.07 -2.74 16.69
N GLU A 191 1.47 -4.00 16.74
CA GLU A 191 1.13 -4.99 15.73
C GLU A 191 -0.39 -5.14 15.58
N GLY A 192 -0.87 -5.42 14.38
CA GLY A 192 -2.30 -5.58 14.18
C GLY A 192 -2.73 -5.54 12.72
N PHE A 193 -4.02 -5.47 12.53
CA PHE A 193 -4.67 -5.36 11.23
C PHE A 193 -5.87 -4.42 11.30
N THR A 194 -6.35 -4.00 10.15
CA THR A 194 -7.49 -3.08 10.07
C THR A 194 -8.73 -3.80 9.54
N VAL A 195 -9.80 -3.73 10.30
CA VAL A 195 -11.14 -4.08 9.82
C VAL A 195 -11.73 -2.87 9.11
N VAL A 196 -12.11 -3.06 7.85
CA VAL A 196 -12.73 -2.03 7.01
C VAL A 196 -14.20 -2.36 6.83
N ARG A 197 -15.07 -1.37 7.02
CA ARG A 197 -16.51 -1.49 6.80
C ARG A 197 -16.98 -0.37 5.87
N VAL A 198 -17.75 -0.74 4.87
CA VAL A 198 -18.45 0.22 4.01
C VAL A 198 -19.96 0.01 4.20
N GLU A 199 -20.61 1.02 4.75
CA GLU A 199 -22.06 1.01 4.98
C GLU A 199 -22.63 2.39 4.68
N ASN A 200 -23.79 2.45 4.01
CA ASN A 200 -24.50 3.69 3.68
C ASN A 200 -23.61 4.74 2.97
N GLY A 201 -22.71 4.29 2.10
CA GLY A 201 -21.79 5.17 1.37
C GLY A 201 -20.65 5.76 2.22
N GLN A 202 -20.44 5.24 3.42
CA GLN A 202 -19.35 5.66 4.31
C GLN A 202 -18.36 4.51 4.55
N LEU A 203 -17.07 4.83 4.53
CA LEU A 203 -15.99 3.91 4.89
C LEU A 203 -15.53 4.22 6.32
N THR A 204 -15.55 3.21 7.16
CA THR A 204 -15.03 3.26 8.53
C THR A 204 -13.96 2.20 8.74
N THR A 205 -13.03 2.46 9.64
CA THR A 205 -11.93 1.54 9.93
C THR A 205 -11.79 1.36 11.44
N ARG A 206 -11.47 0.13 11.84
CA ARG A 206 -11.11 -0.21 13.23
C ARG A 206 -9.81 -1.00 13.22
N TYR A 207 -8.82 -0.55 13.96
CA TYR A 207 -7.56 -1.24 14.13
C TYR A 207 -7.66 -2.27 15.25
N GLU A 208 -7.26 -3.49 14.97
CA GLU A 208 -7.29 -4.62 15.89
C GLU A 208 -5.88 -5.12 16.14
N THR A 209 -5.57 -5.36 17.40
CA THR A 209 -4.31 -5.98 17.83
C THR A 209 -4.56 -7.41 18.27
N TYR A 210 -3.57 -8.26 18.17
CA TYR A 210 -3.66 -9.66 18.62
C TYR A 210 -2.72 -9.98 19.78
N GLY A 211 -2.11 -8.93 20.40
CA GLY A 211 -1.39 -9.05 21.65
C GLY A 211 -0.03 -9.73 21.52
N CYS A 212 0.63 -9.64 20.36
CA CYS A 212 1.99 -10.13 20.22
C CYS A 212 2.93 -9.31 21.11
N ARG A 213 3.64 -9.97 21.99
CA ARG A 213 4.69 -9.34 22.79
C ARG A 213 6.02 -9.56 22.12
N ALA A 214 6.74 -8.46 21.84
CA ALA A 214 8.11 -8.54 21.37
C ALA A 214 8.93 -9.34 22.37
N THR A 215 9.56 -10.40 21.91
CA THR A 215 10.62 -11.05 22.69
C THR A 215 11.82 -10.10 22.68
N THR A 216 12.12 -9.49 23.82
CA THR A 216 13.38 -8.76 24.00
C THR A 216 14.52 -9.73 23.70
N ALA A 217 15.25 -9.48 22.62
CA ALA A 217 16.50 -10.14 22.35
C ALA A 217 17.59 -9.61 23.27
#